data_cc70e3bbfe3781682afa6f82979960c2
#
_entry.id   cc70e3bbfe3781682afa6f82979960c2
#
_cell.length_a   1.000
_cell.length_b   1.000
_cell.length_c   1.000
_cell.angle_alpha   90.00
_cell.angle_beta   90.00
_cell.angle_gamma   90.00
#
_symmetry.space_group_name_H-M   'P 1'
#
loop_
_entity.id
_entity.type
_entity.pdbx_description
1 polymer ?
#
loop_
_entity_poly.entity_id
_entity_poly.type
_entity_poly.pdbx_seq_one_letter_code
_entity_poly.pdbx_strand_id
1 'polypeptide(L)'
;MSVEDCFNASDAMVSDVSAVVSDYLHSGKPFAMVSVGRTPEQLLLDAPAARAAYVLRDDLSNLADVCNDLLGADPLAAVRNETKIYYLGNFADENYADGFLLAARELIDSGRRTTADVP
;
A
#
# COMPACT_ATOMS: atom_id res chain seq x y z
N MET A 1 15.88 -13.21 11.61
CA MET A 1 14.52 -12.59 11.63
C MET A 1 14.10 -12.27 10.21
N SER A 2 12.98 -12.79 9.75
CA SER A 2 12.47 -12.50 8.42
C SER A 2 11.79 -11.12 8.36
N VAL A 3 11.51 -10.64 7.14
CA VAL A 3 10.76 -9.38 6.95
C VAL A 3 9.36 -9.50 7.56
N GLU A 4 8.71 -10.64 7.38
CA GLU A 4 7.39 -10.90 7.96
C GLU A 4 7.42 -10.88 9.49
N ASP A 5 8.48 -11.40 10.11
CA ASP A 5 8.66 -11.33 11.57
C ASP A 5 8.76 -9.88 12.03
N CYS A 6 9.50 -9.04 11.29
CA CYS A 6 9.58 -7.61 11.56
C CYS A 6 8.22 -6.92 11.45
N PHE A 7 7.44 -7.25 10.42
CA PHE A 7 6.10 -6.70 10.24
C PHE A 7 5.18 -7.08 11.40
N ASN A 8 5.23 -8.32 11.83
CA ASN A 8 4.39 -8.81 12.93
C ASN A 8 4.76 -8.18 14.26
N ALA A 9 6.05 -7.90 14.49
CA ALA A 9 6.55 -7.30 15.73
C ALA A 9 6.41 -5.78 15.77
N SER A 10 6.18 -5.12 14.63
CA SER A 10 6.09 -3.66 14.54
C SER A 10 4.69 -3.14 14.78
N ASP A 11 4.59 -1.89 15.25
CA ASP A 11 3.33 -1.15 15.34
C ASP A 11 3.16 -0.17 14.16
N ALA A 12 4.26 0.22 13.53
CA ALA A 12 4.31 1.14 12.41
C ALA A 12 5.60 0.93 11.62
N MET A 13 5.64 1.46 10.41
CA MET A 13 6.82 1.39 9.53
C MET A 13 7.13 2.75 8.93
N VAL A 14 8.41 3.01 8.72
CA VAL A 14 8.88 4.15 7.91
C VAL A 14 9.71 3.57 6.77
N SER A 15 9.40 3.98 5.55
CA SER A 15 10.07 3.46 4.35
C SER A 15 10.24 4.54 3.29
N ASP A 16 11.13 4.29 2.34
CA ASP A 16 11.16 5.01 1.07
C ASP A 16 10.20 4.35 0.06
N VAL A 17 10.27 4.75 -1.20
CA VAL A 17 9.47 4.12 -2.27
C VAL A 17 10.03 2.73 -2.57
N SER A 18 9.31 1.69 -2.15
CA SER A 18 9.77 0.31 -2.22
C SER A 18 8.57 -0.64 -2.28
N ALA A 19 8.79 -1.83 -2.84
CA ALA A 19 7.79 -2.90 -2.87
C ALA A 19 7.38 -3.38 -1.47
N VAL A 20 8.22 -3.17 -0.45
CA VAL A 20 7.91 -3.52 0.94
C VAL A 20 6.67 -2.78 1.46
N VAL A 21 6.37 -1.60 0.92
CA VAL A 21 5.18 -0.83 1.27
C VAL A 21 3.91 -1.60 0.98
N SER A 22 3.82 -2.24 -0.19
CA SER A 22 2.66 -3.06 -0.57
C SER A 22 2.50 -4.25 0.38
N ASP A 23 3.59 -4.89 0.75
CA ASP A 23 3.58 -6.00 1.70
C ASP A 23 3.12 -5.54 3.09
N TYR A 24 3.61 -4.39 3.55
CA TYR A 24 3.22 -3.85 4.86
C TYR A 24 1.77 -3.37 4.88
N LEU A 25 1.27 -2.85 3.77
CA LEU A 25 -0.13 -2.43 3.63
C LEU A 25 -1.09 -3.57 3.98
N HIS A 26 -0.70 -4.81 3.68
CA HIS A 26 -1.48 -6.00 4.02
C HIS A 26 -1.74 -6.13 5.53
N SER A 27 -0.84 -5.66 6.37
CA SER A 27 -1.00 -5.72 7.83
C SER A 27 -2.09 -4.78 8.37
N GLY A 28 -2.46 -3.75 7.60
CA GLY A 28 -3.36 -2.70 8.05
C GLY A 28 -2.74 -1.70 9.02
N LYS A 29 -1.48 -1.87 9.37
CA LYS A 29 -0.77 -1.01 10.32
C LYS A 29 -0.35 0.31 9.66
N PRO A 30 -0.24 1.41 10.46
CA PRO A 30 0.15 2.70 9.92
C PRO A 30 1.61 2.71 9.44
N PHE A 31 1.86 3.46 8.37
CA PHE A 31 3.21 3.62 7.84
C PHE A 31 3.42 5.02 7.28
N ALA A 32 4.68 5.43 7.25
CA ALA A 32 5.12 6.68 6.64
C ALA A 32 6.07 6.38 5.48
N MET A 33 6.03 7.24 4.46
CA MET A 33 6.96 7.19 3.33
C MET A 33 7.78 8.47 3.29
N VAL A 34 9.09 8.32 3.10
CA VAL A 34 10.01 9.45 2.99
C VAL A 34 10.00 9.95 1.55
N SER A 35 9.77 11.25 1.36
CA SER A 35 9.70 11.88 0.03
C SER A 35 11.06 12.35 -0.48
N VAL A 36 12.03 11.45 -0.56
CA VAL A 36 13.40 11.80 -0.98
C VAL A 36 13.42 12.27 -2.43
N GLY A 37 13.84 13.51 -2.64
CA GLY A 37 13.95 14.10 -3.98
C GLY A 37 12.65 14.31 -4.72
N ARG A 38 11.51 14.23 -4.03
CA ARG A 38 10.17 14.38 -4.62
C ARG A 38 9.28 15.30 -3.79
N THR A 39 8.38 16.01 -4.45
CA THR A 39 7.27 16.66 -3.76
C THR A 39 6.22 15.59 -3.35
N PRO A 40 5.34 15.87 -2.37
CA PRO A 40 4.26 14.95 -2.04
C PRO A 40 3.38 14.57 -3.24
N GLU A 41 3.14 15.50 -4.16
CA GLU A 41 2.38 15.26 -5.38
C GLU A 41 3.09 14.30 -6.33
N GLN A 42 4.41 14.46 -6.50
CA GLN A 42 5.22 13.55 -7.31
C GLN A 42 5.25 12.16 -6.70
N LEU A 43 5.34 12.06 -5.37
CA LEU A 43 5.31 10.79 -4.66
C LEU A 43 4.01 10.02 -4.92
N LEU A 44 2.87 10.72 -4.91
CA LEU A 44 1.57 10.10 -5.21
C LEU A 44 1.47 9.58 -6.63
N LEU A 45 2.10 10.27 -7.59
CA LEU A 45 2.14 9.82 -8.99
C LEU A 45 3.02 8.57 -9.16
N ASP A 46 4.19 8.56 -8.51
CA ASP A 46 5.17 7.48 -8.64
C ASP A 46 4.80 6.24 -7.82
N ALA A 47 4.15 6.45 -6.68
CA ALA A 47 3.78 5.39 -5.75
C ALA A 47 2.36 5.63 -5.23
N PRO A 48 1.32 5.15 -5.93
CA PRO A 48 -0.07 5.38 -5.54
C PRO A 48 -0.42 4.92 -4.12
N ALA A 49 0.28 3.92 -3.57
CA ALA A 49 0.10 3.48 -2.19
C ALA A 49 0.46 4.58 -1.16
N ALA A 50 1.19 5.62 -1.57
CA ALA A 50 1.49 6.77 -0.73
C ALA A 50 0.23 7.53 -0.28
N ARG A 51 -0.89 7.34 -0.96
CA ARG A 51 -2.19 7.86 -0.54
C ARG A 51 -2.57 7.41 0.88
N ALA A 52 -2.14 6.22 1.27
CA ALA A 52 -2.40 5.64 2.59
C ALA A 52 -1.27 5.92 3.59
N ALA A 53 -0.21 6.60 3.17
CA ALA A 53 0.98 6.86 3.96
C ALA A 53 0.98 8.25 4.55
N TYR A 54 1.59 8.37 5.73
CA TYR A 54 2.03 9.67 6.23
C TYR A 54 3.31 10.05 5.49
N VAL A 55 3.34 11.22 4.86
CA VAL A 55 4.51 11.66 4.10
C VAL A 55 5.50 12.34 5.03
N LEU A 56 6.65 11.72 5.23
CA LEU A 56 7.76 12.28 5.99
C LEU A 56 8.67 13.05 5.04
N ARG A 57 8.94 14.32 5.35
CA ARG A 57 9.82 15.14 4.54
C ARG A 57 11.26 14.65 4.66
N ASP A 58 12.02 14.79 3.58
CA ASP A 58 13.42 14.33 3.52
C ASP A 58 14.35 15.04 4.52
N ASP A 59 14.01 16.28 4.90
CA ASP A 59 14.74 17.03 5.95
C ASP A 59 14.26 16.68 7.37
N LEU A 60 13.27 15.78 7.50
CA LEU A 60 12.68 15.35 8.76
C LEU A 60 11.99 16.47 9.55
N SER A 61 11.63 17.59 8.91
CA SER A 61 11.04 18.75 9.58
C SER A 61 9.68 18.46 10.21
N ASN A 62 8.94 17.45 9.69
CA ASN A 62 7.64 17.05 10.21
C ASN A 62 7.68 15.71 10.96
N LEU A 63 8.86 15.27 11.41
CA LEU A 63 9.03 13.96 12.06
C LEU A 63 8.14 13.81 13.31
N ALA A 64 8.10 14.82 14.17
CA ALA A 64 7.30 14.75 15.40
C ALA A 64 5.81 14.60 15.11
N ASP A 65 5.28 15.34 14.14
CA ASP A 65 3.88 15.26 13.74
C ASP A 65 3.55 13.90 13.15
N VAL A 66 4.42 13.38 12.29
CA VAL A 66 4.26 12.04 11.69
C VAL A 66 4.27 10.96 12.77
N CYS A 67 5.21 11.00 13.71
CA CYS A 67 5.26 10.02 14.80
C CYS A 67 4.00 10.07 15.68
N ASN A 68 3.50 11.27 15.98
CA ASN A 68 2.28 11.43 16.76
C ASN A 68 1.07 10.82 16.05
N ASP A 69 0.96 10.98 14.73
CA ASP A 69 -0.11 10.38 13.94
C ASP A 69 0.04 8.87 13.83
N LEU A 70 1.24 8.38 13.55
CA LEU A 70 1.52 6.95 13.40
C LEU A 70 1.19 6.15 14.67
N LEU A 71 1.55 6.68 15.83
CA LEU A 71 1.48 5.97 17.11
C LEU A 71 0.31 6.43 17.98
N GLY A 72 -0.48 7.38 17.51
CA GLY A 72 -1.60 7.95 18.24
C GLY A 72 -2.93 7.79 17.53
N ALA A 73 -3.52 8.91 17.11
CA ALA A 73 -4.87 8.94 16.54
C ALA A 73 -5.02 8.25 15.19
N ASP A 74 -3.92 8.14 14.44
CA ASP A 74 -3.88 7.50 13.11
C ASP A 74 -5.02 7.97 12.20
N PRO A 75 -5.06 9.26 11.82
CA PRO A 75 -6.18 9.80 11.04
C PRO A 75 -6.34 9.20 9.65
N LEU A 76 -5.32 8.52 9.10
CA LEU A 76 -5.40 7.84 7.79
C LEU A 76 -5.88 6.40 7.86
N ALA A 77 -6.34 5.92 9.00
CA ALA A 77 -6.74 4.52 9.18
C ALA A 77 -7.80 4.08 8.17
N ALA A 78 -8.84 4.90 7.94
CA ALA A 78 -9.90 4.59 6.98
C ALA A 78 -9.39 4.58 5.54
N VAL A 79 -8.59 5.57 5.15
CA VAL A 79 -7.98 5.68 3.82
C VAL A 79 -7.06 4.49 3.57
N ARG A 80 -6.30 4.08 4.57
CA ARG A 80 -5.40 2.92 4.47
C ARG A 80 -6.19 1.64 4.25
N ASN A 81 -7.29 1.45 4.96
CA ASN A 81 -8.14 0.27 4.78
C ASN A 81 -8.74 0.21 3.37
N GLU A 82 -9.23 1.33 2.85
CA GLU A 82 -9.74 1.42 1.48
C GLU A 82 -8.63 1.11 0.46
N THR A 83 -7.44 1.64 0.66
CA THR A 83 -6.28 1.41 -0.22
C THR A 83 -5.87 -0.06 -0.20
N LYS A 84 -5.86 -0.67 0.98
CA LYS A 84 -5.57 -2.11 1.15
C LYS A 84 -6.55 -2.96 0.36
N ILE A 85 -7.84 -2.70 0.47
CA ILE A 85 -8.88 -3.43 -0.25
C ILE A 85 -8.70 -3.26 -1.77
N TYR A 86 -8.41 -2.05 -2.21
CA TYR A 86 -8.20 -1.73 -3.62
C TYR A 86 -7.04 -2.52 -4.23
N TYR A 87 -5.89 -2.60 -3.54
CA TYR A 87 -4.68 -3.22 -4.07
C TYR A 87 -4.57 -4.72 -3.79
N LEU A 88 -5.06 -5.17 -2.63
CA LEU A 88 -4.80 -6.52 -2.11
C LEU A 88 -6.06 -7.38 -2.03
N GLY A 89 -7.23 -6.77 -2.19
CA GLY A 89 -8.50 -7.45 -2.01
C GLY A 89 -8.97 -7.47 -0.57
N ASN A 90 -10.23 -7.88 -0.37
CA ASN A 90 -10.83 -7.97 0.96
C ASN A 90 -10.76 -9.41 1.47
N PHE A 91 -9.77 -9.71 2.28
CA PHE A 91 -9.55 -11.05 2.84
C PHE A 91 -10.60 -11.46 3.90
N ALA A 92 -11.39 -10.50 4.39
CA ALA A 92 -12.50 -10.77 5.30
C ALA A 92 -13.78 -11.19 4.57
N ASP A 93 -13.84 -11.04 3.24
CA ASP A 93 -14.96 -11.46 2.43
C ASP A 93 -14.97 -12.99 2.29
N GLU A 94 -16.12 -13.61 2.56
CA GLU A 94 -16.30 -15.06 2.40
C GLU A 94 -16.09 -15.53 0.96
N ASN A 95 -16.32 -14.65 -0.01
CA ASN A 95 -16.19 -14.93 -1.44
C ASN A 95 -14.83 -14.51 -2.02
N TYR A 96 -13.84 -14.23 -1.17
CA TYR A 96 -12.52 -13.77 -1.60
C TYR A 96 -11.89 -14.68 -2.67
N ALA A 97 -11.90 -16.00 -2.47
CA ALA A 97 -11.33 -16.95 -3.40
C ALA A 97 -12.05 -16.95 -4.76
N ASP A 98 -13.38 -16.86 -4.74
CA ASP A 98 -14.17 -16.80 -5.95
C ASP A 98 -13.91 -15.51 -6.72
N GLY A 99 -13.82 -14.39 -6.03
CA GLY A 99 -13.49 -13.10 -6.64
C GLY A 99 -12.09 -13.10 -7.28
N PHE A 100 -11.13 -13.70 -6.62
CA PHE A 100 -9.77 -13.86 -7.16
C PHE A 100 -9.77 -14.71 -8.43
N LEU A 101 -10.45 -15.85 -8.42
CA LEU A 101 -10.54 -16.74 -9.58
C LEU A 101 -11.24 -16.06 -10.76
N LEU A 102 -12.31 -15.33 -10.50
CA LEU A 102 -13.00 -14.58 -11.53
C LEU A 102 -12.11 -13.51 -12.17
N ALA A 103 -11.40 -12.74 -11.36
CA ALA A 103 -10.47 -11.73 -11.83
C ALA A 103 -9.33 -12.34 -12.66
N ALA A 104 -8.80 -13.49 -12.23
CA ALA A 104 -7.77 -14.20 -12.97
C ALA A 104 -8.28 -14.67 -14.34
N ARG A 105 -9.50 -15.20 -14.41
CA ARG A 105 -10.13 -15.60 -15.68
C ARG A 105 -10.33 -14.43 -16.61
N GLU A 106 -10.80 -13.29 -16.11
CA GLU A 106 -10.98 -12.08 -16.91
C GLU A 106 -9.65 -11.60 -17.50
N LEU A 107 -8.56 -11.65 -16.73
CA LEU A 107 -7.23 -11.32 -17.23
C LEU A 107 -6.77 -12.26 -18.34
N ILE A 108 -6.98 -13.56 -18.17
CA ILE A 108 -6.63 -14.58 -19.19
C ILE A 108 -7.44 -14.36 -20.46
N ASP A 109 -8.75 -14.14 -20.36
CA ASP A 109 -9.60 -13.92 -21.52
C ASP A 109 -9.25 -12.62 -22.25
N SER A 110 -8.90 -11.56 -21.51
CA SER A 110 -8.42 -10.31 -22.09
C SER A 110 -7.10 -10.50 -22.85
N GLY A 111 -6.18 -11.28 -22.28
CA GLY A 111 -4.91 -11.63 -22.93
C GLY A 111 -5.12 -12.42 -24.20
N ARG A 112 -6.02 -13.40 -24.19
CA ARG A 112 -6.38 -14.20 -25.39
C ARG A 112 -6.98 -13.36 -26.49
N ARG A 113 -7.89 -12.44 -26.14
CA ARG A 113 -8.50 -11.50 -27.12
C ARG A 113 -7.45 -10.62 -27.75
N THR A 114 -6.55 -10.06 -26.97
CA THR A 114 -5.45 -9.24 -27.47
C THR A 114 -4.57 -10.03 -28.44
N THR A 115 -4.25 -11.28 -28.10
CA THR A 115 -3.44 -12.17 -28.97
C THR A 115 -4.19 -12.53 -30.25
N ALA A 116 -5.51 -12.77 -30.19
CA ALA A 116 -6.32 -13.10 -31.34
C ALA A 116 -6.48 -11.92 -32.32
N ASP A 117 -6.40 -10.68 -31.83
CA ASP A 117 -6.53 -9.46 -32.62
C ASP A 117 -5.22 -9.08 -33.32
N VAL A 118 -4.11 -9.76 -33.07
CA VAL A 118 -2.82 -9.52 -33.75
C VAL A 118 -2.83 -10.29 -35.07
N PRO A 119 -2.71 -9.59 -36.22
CA PRO A 119 -2.67 -10.25 -37.55
C PRO A 119 -1.43 -11.11 -37.76
#